data_f3fa754ad6e47df76a07e967c1d2aa6a
#
_entry.id   f3fa754ad6e47df76a07e967c1d2aa6a
#
_cell.length_a   1.000
_cell.length_b   1.000
_cell.length_c   1.000
_cell.angle_alpha   90.00
_cell.angle_beta   90.00
_cell.angle_gamma   90.00
#
_symmetry.space_group_name_H-M   'P 1'
#
loop_
_entity.id
_entity.type
_entity.pdbx_description
1 polymer ?
#
loop_
_entity_poly.entity_id
_entity_poly.type
_entity_poly.pdbx_seq_one_letter_code
_entity_poly.pdbx_strand_id
1 'polypeptide(L)'
;GYKLSGSKMWISNSPIADVFVVWAKEVSEGGQVGPIRGFVLEKGMAGLSAPAIHGKVGLRASITGEIVMDGVFCPEENAFPEVRGLKGPFTCLNSARYGIAWGALGAAEDCWLRARQYTMDRKQFGKPLAANQLIQKKLADMQTEIALGLQGCLRLGRMKDEGTASVEITSILKRNSCGKSLDIARLARDMMGGNGISDEFGVARHLVNLEVVNTYEGTHDIHAL
;
A
#
# COMPACT_ATOMS: atom_id res chain seq x y z
N GLY A 1 17.14 -27.31 12.79
CA GLY A 1 16.94 -26.23 11.83
C GLY A 1 15.95 -26.58 10.74
N TYR A 2 15.70 -25.67 9.84
CA TYR A 2 14.69 -25.78 8.79
C TYR A 2 15.31 -25.68 7.41
N LYS A 3 14.67 -26.24 6.41
CA LYS A 3 15.03 -26.09 5.00
C LYS A 3 13.88 -25.39 4.29
N LEU A 4 14.11 -24.15 3.79
CA LEU A 4 13.07 -23.35 3.14
C LEU A 4 13.19 -23.43 1.61
N SER A 5 12.05 -23.71 0.95
CA SER A 5 11.93 -23.73 -0.50
C SER A 5 10.64 -23.04 -0.94
N GLY A 6 10.73 -22.30 -2.04
CA GLY A 6 9.60 -21.55 -2.60
C GLY A 6 10.00 -20.12 -2.97
N SER A 7 9.01 -19.31 -3.31
CA SER A 7 9.24 -17.91 -3.69
C SER A 7 8.21 -16.96 -3.07
N LYS A 8 8.62 -15.71 -2.93
CA LYS A 8 7.75 -14.57 -2.59
C LYS A 8 7.93 -13.51 -3.65
N MET A 9 6.85 -12.85 -4.02
CA MET A 9 6.85 -11.83 -5.07
C MET A 9 6.33 -10.50 -4.54
N TRP A 10 6.71 -9.40 -5.18
CA TRP A 10 6.31 -8.04 -4.82
C TRP A 10 6.79 -7.61 -3.42
N ILE A 11 8.02 -8.01 -3.08
CA ILE A 11 8.60 -7.72 -1.76
C ILE A 11 9.41 -6.43 -1.81
N SER A 12 8.94 -5.43 -1.05
CA SER A 12 9.65 -4.17 -0.91
C SER A 12 11.04 -4.39 -0.32
N ASN A 13 12.02 -3.74 -0.93
CA ASN A 13 13.44 -3.73 -0.55
C ASN A 13 14.16 -5.09 -0.63
N SER A 14 13.54 -6.19 -1.07
CA SER A 14 14.23 -7.48 -1.11
C SER A 14 15.55 -7.45 -1.89
N PRO A 15 15.72 -6.71 -3.02
CA PRO A 15 17.00 -6.68 -3.74
C PRO A 15 18.15 -6.02 -2.96
N ILE A 16 17.85 -5.21 -1.96
CA ILE A 16 18.84 -4.45 -1.18
C ILE A 16 18.88 -4.85 0.29
N ALA A 17 17.97 -5.72 0.73
CA ALA A 17 17.89 -6.16 2.12
C ALA A 17 19.07 -7.04 2.53
N ASP A 18 19.55 -6.89 3.75
CA ASP A 18 20.52 -7.77 4.38
C ASP A 18 19.85 -8.86 5.20
N VAL A 19 18.61 -8.58 5.67
CA VAL A 19 17.80 -9.49 6.50
C VAL A 19 16.40 -9.61 5.92
N PHE A 20 15.86 -10.82 5.90
CA PHE A 20 14.54 -11.15 5.36
C PHE A 20 13.69 -11.84 6.42
N VAL A 21 12.51 -11.29 6.70
CA VAL A 21 11.48 -11.99 7.49
C VAL A 21 10.57 -12.74 6.54
N VAL A 22 10.57 -14.07 6.66
CA VAL A 22 9.85 -14.95 5.74
C VAL A 22 8.82 -15.78 6.50
N TRP A 23 7.59 -15.82 5.98
CA TRP A 23 6.52 -16.67 6.48
C TRP A 23 6.38 -17.90 5.58
N ALA A 24 6.44 -19.08 6.17
CA ALA A 24 6.30 -20.35 5.46
C ALA A 24 5.50 -21.37 6.26
N LYS A 25 4.83 -22.30 5.57
CA LYS A 25 4.20 -23.46 6.22
C LYS A 25 5.27 -24.47 6.61
N GLU A 26 5.22 -24.95 7.85
CA GLU A 26 6.02 -26.06 8.30
C GLU A 26 5.52 -27.35 7.63
N VAL A 27 6.43 -28.22 7.19
CA VAL A 27 6.11 -29.52 6.64
C VAL A 27 6.99 -30.55 7.36
N SER A 28 6.37 -31.58 7.96
CA SER A 28 7.10 -32.65 8.62
C SER A 28 7.81 -33.56 7.62
N GLU A 29 8.77 -34.36 8.07
CA GLU A 29 9.46 -35.37 7.23
C GLU A 29 8.49 -36.34 6.55
N GLY A 30 7.31 -36.59 7.17
CA GLY A 30 6.22 -37.41 6.59
C GLY A 30 5.33 -36.64 5.59
N GLY A 31 5.65 -35.39 5.24
CA GLY A 31 4.89 -34.57 4.28
C GLY A 31 3.62 -33.92 4.88
N GLN A 32 3.38 -34.02 6.17
CA GLN A 32 2.23 -33.40 6.82
C GLN A 32 2.44 -31.88 6.93
N VAL A 33 1.47 -31.11 6.40
CA VAL A 33 1.48 -29.65 6.44
C VAL A 33 1.05 -29.16 7.81
N GLY A 34 1.95 -28.44 8.48
CA GLY A 34 1.74 -27.81 9.78
C GLY A 34 1.38 -26.31 9.68
N PRO A 35 1.48 -25.59 10.81
CA PRO A 35 1.16 -24.17 10.87
C PRO A 35 2.17 -23.30 10.11
N ILE A 36 1.77 -22.05 9.85
CA ILE A 36 2.69 -21.02 9.37
C ILE A 36 3.65 -20.65 10.51
N ARG A 37 4.94 -20.57 10.18
CA ARG A 37 6.03 -20.11 11.05
C ARG A 37 6.72 -18.89 10.42
N GLY A 38 7.40 -18.10 11.24
CA GLY A 38 8.25 -17.02 10.80
C GLY A 38 9.73 -17.37 10.88
N PHE A 39 10.52 -16.92 9.92
CA PHE A 39 11.94 -17.20 9.81
C PHE A 39 12.71 -15.92 9.48
N VAL A 40 13.91 -15.79 10.03
CA VAL A 40 14.85 -14.75 9.66
C VAL A 40 15.93 -15.36 8.76
N LEU A 41 15.99 -14.89 7.53
CA LEU A 41 17.03 -15.25 6.58
C LEU A 41 17.99 -14.09 6.38
N GLU A 42 19.24 -14.38 6.09
CA GLU A 42 20.29 -13.38 5.88
C GLU A 42 20.81 -13.43 4.45
N LYS A 43 21.15 -12.28 3.93
CA LYS A 43 21.77 -12.16 2.62
C LYS A 43 23.05 -13.01 2.52
N GLY A 44 23.18 -13.74 1.44
CA GLY A 44 24.33 -14.64 1.23
C GLY A 44 24.12 -16.06 1.72
N MET A 45 22.99 -16.40 2.38
CA MET A 45 22.65 -17.79 2.65
C MET A 45 22.58 -18.58 1.34
N ALA A 46 23.15 -19.78 1.33
CA ALA A 46 23.14 -20.64 0.15
C ALA A 46 21.71 -20.97 -0.29
N GLY A 47 21.41 -20.80 -1.59
CA GLY A 47 20.10 -21.02 -2.16
C GLY A 47 19.13 -19.82 -2.03
N LEU A 48 19.54 -18.70 -1.39
CA LEU A 48 18.75 -17.49 -1.29
C LEU A 48 19.13 -16.48 -2.38
N SER A 49 18.15 -16.00 -3.13
CA SER A 49 18.33 -14.88 -4.06
C SER A 49 17.13 -13.92 -4.02
N ALA A 50 17.38 -12.68 -4.39
CA ALA A 50 16.35 -11.62 -4.35
C ALA A 50 16.43 -10.73 -5.61
N PRO A 51 15.99 -11.23 -6.78
CA PRO A 51 16.04 -10.47 -8.03
C PRO A 51 15.07 -9.30 -8.00
N ALA A 52 15.47 -8.18 -8.64
CA ALA A 52 14.65 -6.98 -8.73
C ALA A 52 13.53 -7.12 -9.77
N ILE A 53 12.37 -6.55 -9.47
CA ILE A 53 11.27 -6.37 -10.41
C ILE A 53 11.40 -4.97 -11.03
N HIS A 54 11.46 -4.92 -12.36
CA HIS A 54 11.56 -3.68 -13.15
C HIS A 54 10.23 -3.36 -13.85
N GLY A 55 10.07 -2.11 -14.28
CA GLY A 55 8.93 -1.71 -15.11
C GLY A 55 7.62 -1.48 -14.37
N LYS A 56 7.63 -1.30 -13.06
CA LYS A 56 6.43 -0.87 -12.33
C LYS A 56 5.92 0.46 -12.86
N VAL A 57 4.59 0.62 -12.99
CA VAL A 57 3.97 1.85 -13.49
C VAL A 57 3.87 2.93 -12.40
N GLY A 58 3.84 2.54 -11.12
CA GLY A 58 3.79 3.44 -9.97
C GLY A 58 4.75 3.02 -8.86
N LEU A 59 4.93 3.88 -7.87
CA LEU A 59 5.91 3.72 -6.78
C LEU A 59 7.29 3.31 -7.30
N ARG A 60 7.74 3.96 -8.39
CA ARG A 60 8.96 3.56 -9.12
C ARG A 60 10.24 3.76 -8.31
N ALA A 61 10.22 4.68 -7.34
CA ALA A 61 11.32 4.89 -6.39
C ALA A 61 11.38 3.81 -5.28
N SER A 62 10.31 3.03 -5.09
CA SER A 62 10.30 1.92 -4.15
C SER A 62 10.90 0.67 -4.80
N ILE A 63 12.10 0.32 -4.39
CA ILE A 63 12.78 -0.90 -4.87
C ILE A 63 11.95 -2.11 -4.44
N THR A 64 11.62 -2.96 -5.39
CA THR A 64 10.74 -4.11 -5.18
C THR A 64 11.33 -5.32 -5.91
N GLY A 65 11.24 -6.49 -5.32
CA GLY A 65 11.77 -7.70 -5.93
C GLY A 65 11.03 -8.95 -5.51
N GLU A 66 11.68 -10.06 -5.77
CA GLU A 66 11.28 -11.40 -5.31
C GLU A 66 12.19 -11.85 -4.17
N ILE A 67 11.79 -12.90 -3.48
CA ILE A 67 12.64 -13.72 -2.63
C ILE A 67 12.50 -15.15 -3.15
N VAL A 68 13.61 -15.72 -3.64
CA VAL A 68 13.65 -17.10 -4.14
C VAL A 68 14.50 -17.92 -3.17
N MET A 69 13.92 -19.02 -2.70
CA MET A 69 14.55 -19.95 -1.75
C MET A 69 14.63 -21.32 -2.40
N ASP A 70 15.83 -21.80 -2.61
CA ASP A 70 16.11 -23.15 -3.11
C ASP A 70 16.84 -23.93 -2.03
N GLY A 71 16.07 -24.55 -1.14
CA GLY A 71 16.60 -25.36 -0.04
C GLY A 71 17.46 -24.56 0.94
N VAL A 72 17.14 -23.30 1.20
CA VAL A 72 17.87 -22.44 2.15
C VAL A 72 17.83 -23.04 3.54
N PHE A 73 19.00 -23.32 4.11
CA PHE A 73 19.09 -23.78 5.50
C PHE A 73 18.93 -22.58 6.45
N CYS A 74 17.93 -22.67 7.33
CA CYS A 74 17.66 -21.72 8.39
C CYS A 74 17.90 -22.37 9.75
N PRO A 75 18.85 -21.89 10.56
CA PRO A 75 19.09 -22.40 11.91
C PRO A 75 17.85 -22.29 12.79
N GLU A 76 17.73 -23.13 13.82
CA GLU A 76 16.60 -23.15 14.73
C GLU A 76 16.39 -21.81 15.44
N GLU A 77 17.48 -21.17 15.84
CA GLU A 77 17.49 -19.86 16.50
C GLU A 77 16.96 -18.72 15.65
N ASN A 78 16.93 -18.87 14.32
CA ASN A 78 16.39 -17.91 13.38
C ASN A 78 14.87 -18.11 13.13
N ALA A 79 14.25 -19.11 13.72
CA ALA A 79 12.81 -19.30 13.68
C ALA A 79 12.12 -18.57 14.84
N PHE A 80 11.04 -17.86 14.58
CA PHE A 80 10.26 -17.20 15.64
C PHE A 80 9.57 -18.24 16.52
N PRO A 81 9.96 -18.34 17.81
CA PRO A 81 9.51 -19.45 18.67
C PRO A 81 8.00 -19.40 18.96
N GLU A 82 7.43 -18.22 19.12
CA GLU A 82 6.03 -18.03 19.53
C GLU A 82 5.06 -17.88 18.37
N VAL A 83 5.55 -17.80 17.13
CA VAL A 83 4.69 -17.59 15.96
C VAL A 83 4.18 -18.91 15.41
N ARG A 84 2.86 -19.07 15.46
CA ARG A 84 2.15 -20.18 14.83
C ARG A 84 0.86 -19.70 14.18
N GLY A 85 0.71 -19.99 12.87
CA GLY A 85 -0.44 -19.57 12.08
C GLY A 85 -0.36 -18.12 11.58
N LEU A 86 -1.49 -17.58 11.16
CA LEU A 86 -1.61 -16.28 10.51
C LEU A 86 -1.47 -15.07 11.46
N LYS A 87 -1.54 -15.27 12.76
CA LYS A 87 -1.48 -14.18 13.74
C LYS A 87 -0.19 -13.36 13.61
N GLY A 88 0.96 -14.03 13.36
CA GLY A 88 2.24 -13.35 13.18
C GLY A 88 2.22 -12.34 12.02
N PRO A 89 2.00 -12.78 10.77
CA PRO A 89 1.94 -11.87 9.63
C PRO A 89 0.85 -10.81 9.76
N PHE A 90 -0.34 -11.14 10.25
CA PHE A 90 -1.42 -10.15 10.40
C PHE A 90 -1.16 -9.08 11.45
N THR A 91 -0.37 -9.34 12.47
CA THR A 91 0.04 -8.31 13.43
C THR A 91 0.81 -7.17 12.73
N CYS A 92 1.75 -7.52 11.85
CA CYS A 92 2.50 -6.55 11.06
C CYS A 92 1.60 -5.84 10.03
N LEU A 93 0.81 -6.62 9.28
CA LEU A 93 -0.05 -6.08 8.21
C LEU A 93 -1.10 -5.10 8.75
N ASN A 94 -1.72 -5.37 9.90
CA ASN A 94 -2.72 -4.46 10.48
C ASN A 94 -2.12 -3.12 10.90
N SER A 95 -0.88 -3.10 11.34
CA SER A 95 -0.18 -1.86 11.66
C SER A 95 0.18 -1.08 10.38
N ALA A 96 0.70 -1.76 9.37
CA ALA A 96 1.06 -1.16 8.10
C ALA A 96 -0.17 -0.58 7.36
N ARG A 97 -1.27 -1.32 7.30
CA ARG A 97 -2.52 -0.92 6.65
C ARG A 97 -3.12 0.37 7.23
N TYR A 98 -2.99 0.57 8.54
CA TYR A 98 -3.38 1.82 9.18
C TYR A 98 -2.55 3.02 8.65
N GLY A 99 -1.24 2.88 8.55
CA GLY A 99 -0.35 3.90 7.98
C GLY A 99 -0.65 4.19 6.51
N ILE A 100 -0.97 3.14 5.72
CA ILE A 100 -1.36 3.26 4.31
C ILE A 100 -2.64 4.09 4.15
N ALA A 101 -3.63 3.89 5.03
CA ALA A 101 -4.88 4.66 4.99
C ALA A 101 -4.65 6.16 5.13
N TRP A 102 -3.74 6.59 6.03
CA TRP A 102 -3.32 7.98 6.17
C TRP A 102 -2.55 8.49 4.95
N GLY A 103 -1.55 7.73 4.49
CA GLY A 103 -0.70 8.14 3.37
C GLY A 103 -1.47 8.34 2.07
N ALA A 104 -2.48 7.51 1.81
CA ALA A 104 -3.35 7.66 0.65
C ALA A 104 -4.12 8.99 0.69
N LEU A 105 -4.67 9.37 1.85
CA LEU A 105 -5.40 10.63 2.02
C LEU A 105 -4.49 11.86 1.85
N GLY A 106 -3.23 11.79 2.28
CA GLY A 106 -2.25 12.86 2.04
C GLY A 106 -1.97 13.07 0.54
N ALA A 107 -1.91 11.98 -0.24
CA ALA A 107 -1.82 12.10 -1.70
C ALA A 107 -3.09 12.70 -2.33
N ALA A 108 -4.26 12.38 -1.79
CA ALA A 108 -5.52 12.97 -2.22
C ALA A 108 -5.60 14.47 -1.92
N GLU A 109 -5.13 14.91 -0.75
CA GLU A 109 -5.04 16.35 -0.40
C GLU A 109 -4.14 17.11 -1.36
N ASP A 110 -2.96 16.58 -1.68
CA ASP A 110 -2.06 17.22 -2.64
C ASP A 110 -2.70 17.32 -4.03
N CYS A 111 -3.37 16.26 -4.49
CA CYS A 111 -4.13 16.28 -5.74
C CYS A 111 -5.24 17.35 -5.73
N TRP A 112 -5.99 17.44 -4.64
CA TRP A 112 -7.06 18.43 -4.48
C TRP A 112 -6.51 19.85 -4.50
N LEU A 113 -5.44 20.12 -3.74
CA LEU A 113 -4.80 21.44 -3.67
C LEU A 113 -4.30 21.89 -5.05
N ARG A 114 -3.60 21.02 -5.77
CA ARG A 114 -3.09 21.31 -7.13
C ARG A 114 -4.23 21.57 -8.11
N ALA A 115 -5.25 20.72 -8.13
CA ALA A 115 -6.38 20.88 -9.03
C ALA A 115 -7.19 22.15 -8.70
N ARG A 116 -7.40 22.47 -7.43
CA ARG A 116 -8.04 23.69 -6.99
C ARG A 116 -7.27 24.93 -7.48
N GLN A 117 -5.96 24.97 -7.22
CA GLN A 117 -5.14 26.12 -7.64
C GLN A 117 -5.13 26.26 -9.16
N TYR A 118 -4.89 25.17 -9.88
CA TYR A 118 -4.90 25.17 -11.34
C TYR A 118 -6.22 25.69 -11.92
N THR A 119 -7.36 25.24 -11.41
CA THR A 119 -8.68 25.66 -11.90
C THR A 119 -9.05 27.10 -11.55
N MET A 120 -8.43 27.68 -10.53
CA MET A 120 -8.56 29.11 -10.22
C MET A 120 -7.72 29.98 -11.18
N ASP A 121 -6.53 29.50 -11.55
CA ASP A 121 -5.60 30.27 -12.38
C ASP A 121 -5.90 30.14 -13.88
N ARG A 122 -6.25 28.94 -14.33
CA ARG A 122 -6.53 28.65 -15.73
C ARG A 122 -7.85 29.28 -16.18
N LYS A 123 -7.76 30.14 -17.19
CA LYS A 123 -8.94 30.80 -17.80
C LYS A 123 -9.27 30.18 -19.15
N GLN A 124 -10.54 29.89 -19.37
CA GLN A 124 -11.13 29.54 -20.67
C GLN A 124 -12.52 30.17 -20.77
N PHE A 125 -12.95 30.52 -21.98
CA PHE A 125 -14.23 31.21 -22.22
C PHE A 125 -14.39 32.48 -21.37
N GLY A 126 -13.28 33.24 -21.20
CA GLY A 126 -13.26 34.51 -20.48
C GLY A 126 -13.30 34.44 -18.95
N LYS A 127 -13.27 33.25 -18.33
CA LYS A 127 -13.36 33.09 -16.87
C LYS A 127 -12.49 31.92 -16.37
N PRO A 128 -12.13 31.89 -15.06
CA PRO A 128 -11.44 30.75 -14.46
C PRO A 128 -12.27 29.45 -14.63
N LEU A 129 -11.60 28.32 -14.77
CA LEU A 129 -12.27 26.99 -14.80
C LEU A 129 -13.11 26.76 -13.54
N ALA A 130 -12.64 27.22 -12.38
CA ALA A 130 -13.34 27.13 -11.09
C ALA A 130 -14.69 27.90 -11.05
N ALA A 131 -14.96 28.78 -12.00
CA ALA A 131 -16.27 29.42 -12.16
C ALA A 131 -17.35 28.47 -12.73
N ASN A 132 -16.97 27.28 -13.17
CA ASN A 132 -17.88 26.28 -13.71
C ASN A 132 -18.39 25.38 -12.57
N GLN A 133 -19.72 25.23 -12.49
CA GLN A 133 -20.36 24.40 -11.45
C GLN A 133 -19.92 22.92 -11.48
N LEU A 134 -19.57 22.35 -12.65
CA LEU A 134 -19.03 20.98 -12.73
C LEU A 134 -17.68 20.86 -12.02
N ILE A 135 -16.85 21.89 -12.09
CA ILE A 135 -15.55 21.94 -11.37
C ILE A 135 -15.78 22.13 -9.88
N GLN A 136 -16.67 23.07 -9.50
CA GLN A 136 -17.01 23.31 -8.09
C GLN A 136 -17.54 22.05 -7.41
N LYS A 137 -18.44 21.33 -8.09
CA LYS A 137 -18.98 20.06 -7.57
C LYS A 137 -17.88 19.04 -7.35
N LYS A 138 -16.98 18.83 -8.33
CA LYS A 138 -15.84 17.89 -8.18
C LYS A 138 -14.98 18.28 -6.98
N LEU A 139 -14.63 19.56 -6.82
CA LEU A 139 -13.81 20.03 -5.69
C LEU A 139 -14.52 19.81 -4.35
N ALA A 140 -15.83 20.06 -4.26
CA ALA A 140 -16.61 19.83 -3.05
C ALA A 140 -16.68 18.33 -2.69
N ASP A 141 -16.97 17.46 -3.67
CA ASP A 141 -17.02 16.00 -3.47
C ASP A 141 -15.67 15.47 -2.99
N MET A 142 -14.57 15.86 -3.64
CA MET A 142 -13.21 15.48 -3.24
C MET A 142 -12.88 15.87 -1.80
N GLN A 143 -13.17 17.13 -1.43
CA GLN A 143 -12.92 17.63 -0.07
C GLN A 143 -13.74 16.89 0.98
N THR A 144 -14.99 16.55 0.65
CA THR A 144 -15.88 15.79 1.53
C THR A 144 -15.28 14.40 1.83
N GLU A 145 -14.86 13.67 0.81
CA GLU A 145 -14.27 12.34 0.97
C GLU A 145 -12.96 12.37 1.76
N ILE A 146 -12.11 13.39 1.53
CA ILE A 146 -10.88 13.61 2.29
C ILE A 146 -11.22 13.83 3.78
N ALA A 147 -12.14 14.75 4.07
CA ALA A 147 -12.51 15.07 5.44
C ALA A 147 -13.06 13.85 6.20
N LEU A 148 -13.96 13.10 5.59
CA LEU A 148 -14.51 11.87 6.18
C LEU A 148 -13.45 10.79 6.37
N GLY A 149 -12.56 10.60 5.39
CA GLY A 149 -11.46 9.66 5.49
C GLY A 149 -10.51 9.99 6.64
N LEU A 150 -10.12 11.26 6.78
CA LEU A 150 -9.26 11.73 7.89
C LEU A 150 -9.91 11.50 9.25
N GLN A 151 -11.21 11.79 9.41
CA GLN A 151 -11.95 11.52 10.65
C GLN A 151 -12.01 10.02 10.96
N GLY A 152 -12.23 9.17 9.95
CA GLY A 152 -12.20 7.72 10.11
C GLY A 152 -10.84 7.23 10.59
N CYS A 153 -9.75 7.69 9.96
CA CYS A 153 -8.39 7.33 10.35
C CYS A 153 -8.04 7.81 11.76
N LEU A 154 -8.45 9.03 12.14
CA LEU A 154 -8.26 9.55 13.50
C LEU A 154 -9.02 8.69 14.52
N ARG A 155 -10.27 8.31 14.24
CA ARG A 155 -11.04 7.44 15.14
C ARG A 155 -10.36 6.07 15.28
N LEU A 156 -9.90 5.47 14.17
CA LEU A 156 -9.17 4.21 14.22
C LEU A 156 -7.88 4.33 15.08
N GLY A 157 -7.13 5.43 14.95
CA GLY A 157 -5.94 5.67 15.77
C GLY A 157 -6.26 5.64 17.25
N ARG A 158 -7.30 6.35 17.67
CA ARG A 158 -7.78 6.35 19.07
C ARG A 158 -8.21 4.96 19.55
N MET A 159 -8.92 4.20 18.69
CA MET A 159 -9.30 2.83 19.00
C MET A 159 -8.10 1.91 19.14
N LYS A 160 -7.02 2.14 18.38
CA LYS A 160 -5.76 1.38 18.51
C LYS A 160 -5.07 1.68 19.85
N ASP A 161 -5.04 2.95 20.27
CA ASP A 161 -4.50 3.36 21.56
C ASP A 161 -5.32 2.79 22.74
N GLU A 162 -6.63 2.73 22.58
CA GLU A 162 -7.58 2.12 23.52
C GLU A 162 -7.57 0.59 23.52
N GLY A 163 -6.90 -0.07 22.56
CA GLY A 163 -6.91 -1.53 22.39
C GLY A 163 -8.25 -2.11 21.92
N THR A 164 -9.13 -1.28 21.35
CA THR A 164 -10.50 -1.66 20.91
C THR A 164 -10.64 -1.80 19.40
N ALA A 165 -9.58 -1.53 18.63
CA ALA A 165 -9.60 -1.62 17.18
C ALA A 165 -9.69 -3.08 16.70
N SER A 166 -10.72 -3.41 15.92
CA SER A 166 -10.78 -4.68 15.22
C SER A 166 -10.01 -4.65 13.89
N VAL A 167 -9.71 -5.82 13.35
CA VAL A 167 -9.01 -5.98 12.05
C VAL A 167 -9.86 -5.44 10.91
N GLU A 168 -11.17 -5.65 11.01
CA GLU A 168 -12.16 -5.26 10.00
C GLU A 168 -12.22 -3.74 9.84
N ILE A 169 -12.16 -2.98 10.95
CA ILE A 169 -12.14 -1.52 10.89
C ILE A 169 -10.89 -1.01 10.17
N THR A 170 -9.73 -1.65 10.40
CA THR A 170 -8.50 -1.32 9.67
C THR A 170 -8.66 -1.62 8.17
N SER A 171 -9.27 -2.75 7.82
CA SER A 171 -9.56 -3.13 6.43
C SER A 171 -10.52 -2.15 5.76
N ILE A 172 -11.61 -1.76 6.44
CA ILE A 172 -12.57 -0.77 5.94
C ILE A 172 -11.86 0.55 5.61
N LEU A 173 -11.01 1.04 6.51
CA LEU A 173 -10.34 2.32 6.31
C LEU A 173 -9.23 2.26 5.27
N LYS A 174 -8.44 1.18 5.20
CA LYS A 174 -7.47 1.00 4.11
C LYS A 174 -8.20 0.97 2.76
N ARG A 175 -9.25 0.19 2.65
CA ARG A 175 -10.08 0.08 1.44
C ARG A 175 -10.66 1.43 1.03
N ASN A 176 -11.35 2.12 1.95
CA ASN A 176 -11.99 3.39 1.66
C ASN A 176 -10.97 4.47 1.29
N SER A 177 -9.95 4.67 2.12
CA SER A 177 -8.97 5.74 1.91
C SER A 177 -8.21 5.56 0.60
N CYS A 178 -7.74 4.34 0.28
CA CYS A 178 -7.03 4.10 -0.97
C CYS A 178 -7.93 4.26 -2.20
N GLY A 179 -9.15 3.69 -2.19
CA GLY A 179 -10.09 3.78 -3.30
C GLY A 179 -10.53 5.22 -3.57
N LYS A 180 -10.94 5.94 -2.53
CA LYS A 180 -11.36 7.35 -2.64
C LYS A 180 -10.20 8.26 -3.08
N SER A 181 -9.00 8.04 -2.57
CA SER A 181 -7.81 8.81 -2.99
C SER A 181 -7.49 8.59 -4.47
N LEU A 182 -7.63 7.37 -4.97
CA LEU A 182 -7.47 7.06 -6.39
C LEU A 182 -8.52 7.76 -7.25
N ASP A 183 -9.79 7.76 -6.84
CA ASP A 183 -10.87 8.48 -7.53
C ASP A 183 -10.61 9.98 -7.55
N ILE A 184 -10.15 10.55 -6.42
CA ILE A 184 -9.76 11.96 -6.30
C ILE A 184 -8.62 12.30 -7.25
N ALA A 185 -7.58 11.47 -7.34
CA ALA A 185 -6.48 11.69 -8.27
C ALA A 185 -6.93 11.65 -9.74
N ARG A 186 -7.85 10.76 -10.09
CA ARG A 186 -8.48 10.71 -11.42
C ARG A 186 -9.26 11.98 -11.76
N LEU A 187 -10.06 12.47 -10.80
CA LEU A 187 -10.82 13.72 -10.96
C LEU A 187 -9.90 14.92 -11.07
N ALA A 188 -8.87 15.01 -10.26
CA ALA A 188 -7.86 16.08 -10.30
C ALA A 188 -7.16 16.12 -11.66
N ARG A 189 -6.69 14.95 -12.15
CA ARG A 189 -6.08 14.81 -13.47
C ARG A 189 -7.04 15.27 -14.57
N ASP A 190 -8.31 14.86 -14.51
CA ASP A 190 -9.33 15.21 -15.48
C ASP A 190 -9.57 16.73 -15.53
N MET A 191 -9.72 17.39 -14.38
CA MET A 191 -9.92 18.84 -14.29
C MET A 191 -8.78 19.67 -14.88
N MET A 192 -7.57 19.13 -14.94
CA MET A 192 -6.38 19.79 -15.50
C MET A 192 -6.22 19.56 -17.01
N GLY A 193 -7.09 18.78 -17.64
CA GLY A 193 -7.04 18.49 -19.07
C GLY A 193 -5.71 17.89 -19.51
N GLY A 194 -5.12 18.39 -20.61
CA GLY A 194 -3.82 17.93 -21.12
C GLY A 194 -2.67 18.10 -20.12
N ASN A 195 -2.69 19.16 -19.33
CA ASN A 195 -1.69 19.40 -18.29
C ASN A 195 -1.72 18.34 -17.16
N GLY A 196 -2.87 17.72 -16.93
CA GLY A 196 -3.02 16.62 -15.98
C GLY A 196 -2.30 15.31 -16.39
N ILE A 197 -1.78 15.23 -17.62
CA ILE A 197 -1.01 14.08 -18.11
C ILE A 197 0.50 14.29 -17.94
N SER A 198 0.94 15.52 -17.69
CA SER A 198 2.35 15.87 -17.53
C SER A 198 2.83 15.66 -16.09
N ASP A 199 4.06 15.14 -15.93
CA ASP A 199 4.73 15.00 -14.63
C ASP A 199 4.95 16.34 -13.93
N GLU A 200 5.07 17.44 -14.70
CA GLU A 200 5.26 18.81 -14.20
C GLU A 200 4.17 19.22 -13.20
N PHE A 201 2.93 18.78 -13.44
CA PHE A 201 1.79 19.13 -12.59
C PHE A 201 1.60 18.17 -11.40
N GLY A 202 2.32 17.06 -11.36
CA GLY A 202 2.45 16.13 -10.23
C GLY A 202 1.25 15.21 -9.99
N VAL A 203 0.07 15.50 -10.56
CA VAL A 203 -1.15 14.71 -10.32
C VAL A 203 -1.09 13.34 -10.99
N ALA A 204 -0.53 13.26 -12.21
CA ALA A 204 -0.37 11.99 -12.92
C ALA A 204 0.51 11.01 -12.13
N ARG A 205 1.56 11.51 -11.47
CA ARG A 205 2.40 10.71 -10.57
C ARG A 205 1.62 10.14 -9.39
N HIS A 206 0.77 10.97 -8.75
CA HIS A 206 -0.10 10.48 -7.68
C HIS A 206 -1.08 9.43 -8.18
N LEU A 207 -1.66 9.62 -9.35
CA LEU A 207 -2.60 8.68 -9.95
C LEU A 207 -1.97 7.28 -10.11
N VAL A 208 -0.82 7.18 -10.76
CA VAL A 208 -0.16 5.88 -10.98
C VAL A 208 0.37 5.27 -9.67
N ASN A 209 0.80 6.09 -8.72
CA ASN A 209 1.20 5.61 -7.39
C ASN A 209 0.00 5.07 -6.62
N LEU A 210 -1.15 5.73 -6.67
CA LEU A 210 -2.36 5.30 -5.97
C LEU A 210 -2.97 4.03 -6.56
N GLU A 211 -2.77 3.73 -7.86
CA GLU A 211 -3.11 2.41 -8.41
C GLU A 211 -2.34 1.29 -7.67
N VAL A 212 -1.06 1.50 -7.36
CA VAL A 212 -0.27 0.55 -6.57
C VAL A 212 -0.75 0.49 -5.12
N VAL A 213 -0.98 1.65 -4.50
CA VAL A 213 -1.44 1.76 -3.10
C VAL A 213 -2.80 1.09 -2.89
N ASN A 214 -3.71 1.20 -3.87
CA ASN A 214 -5.01 0.53 -3.84
C ASN A 214 -4.90 -0.98 -4.03
N THR A 215 -3.78 -1.47 -4.58
CA THR A 215 -3.56 -2.88 -4.91
C THR A 215 -2.79 -3.64 -3.84
N TYR A 216 -1.73 -3.03 -3.27
CA TYR A 216 -0.84 -3.73 -2.34
C TYR A 216 -1.42 -3.92 -0.94
N GLU A 217 -0.80 -4.78 -0.14
CA GLU A 217 -1.21 -5.14 1.22
C GLU A 217 -2.69 -5.56 1.37
N GLY A 218 -3.16 -6.26 0.39
CA GLY A 218 -4.55 -6.62 0.19
C GLY A 218 -5.19 -5.67 -0.82
N THR A 219 -5.71 -6.24 -1.90
CA THR A 219 -6.43 -5.48 -2.92
C THR A 219 -7.70 -4.88 -2.34
N HIS A 220 -8.27 -3.91 -3.07
CA HIS A 220 -9.53 -3.29 -2.70
C HIS A 220 -10.64 -4.31 -2.40
N ASP A 221 -10.72 -5.38 -3.18
CA ASP A 221 -11.73 -6.44 -3.02
C ASP A 221 -11.41 -7.40 -1.88
N ILE A 222 -10.13 -7.74 -1.66
CA ILE A 222 -9.71 -8.55 -0.50
C ILE A 222 -10.11 -7.88 0.83
N HIS A 223 -10.10 -6.56 0.89
CA HIS A 223 -10.55 -5.83 2.07
C HIS A 223 -12.08 -5.71 2.19
N ALA A 224 -12.84 -6.20 1.22
CA ALA A 224 -14.30 -6.29 1.27
C ALA A 224 -14.80 -7.63 1.82
N LEU A 225 -13.94 -8.65 1.87
CA LEU A 225 -14.22 -9.99 2.41
C LEU A 225 -14.08 -10.03 3.93
#